data_f67101e8bdbcd9efc18c5d311ad04b47
#
_entry.id   f67101e8bdbcd9efc18c5d311ad04b47
#
_cell.length_a   1.000
_cell.length_b   1.000
_cell.length_c   1.000
_cell.angle_alpha   90.00
_cell.angle_beta   90.00
_cell.angle_gamma   90.00
#
_symmetry.space_group_name_H-M   'P 1'
#
loop_
_entity.id
_entity.type
_entity.pdbx_description
1 polymer ?
#
loop_
_entity_poly.entity_id
_entity_poly.type
_entity_poly.pdbx_seq_one_letter_code
_entity_poly.pdbx_strand_id
1 'polypeptide(L)'
;MRALVLRFAAIIGTLAMIAAAIVPAAAQSGYDRPGGDYASAAVTTGDPDICAARCEHDRRCRAWSFSYPTSSGGPAMCWLKHEVVPAVKASCCVSGVRGAGVIEPRLGELEYSIDRVGGDYKNFETTPDAHGKACADACRNDPHCRAWTYRRPGYGTGTARCYLKDTVKPQRSKPCCISGVVR
;
A
#
# COMPACT_ATOMS: atom_id res chain seq x y z
N MET A 1 -2.06 73.84 37.00
CA MET A 1 -2.98 72.69 36.76
C MET A 1 -2.47 71.96 35.52
N ARG A 2 -1.79 70.83 35.67
CA ARG A 2 -1.27 70.05 34.59
C ARG A 2 -2.12 68.78 34.45
N ALA A 3 -2.80 68.63 33.31
CA ALA A 3 -3.66 67.48 33.02
C ALA A 3 -2.80 66.33 32.54
N LEU A 4 -2.89 65.22 33.24
CA LEU A 4 -2.20 63.95 32.93
C LEU A 4 -3.08 63.14 31.95
N VAL A 5 -2.65 62.97 30.69
CA VAL A 5 -3.37 62.18 29.70
C VAL A 5 -2.81 60.75 29.76
N LEU A 6 -3.59 59.82 30.33
CA LEU A 6 -3.31 58.36 30.25
C LEU A 6 -3.65 57.85 28.86
N ARG A 7 -2.64 57.36 28.15
CA ARG A 7 -2.81 56.60 26.92
C ARG A 7 -2.95 55.11 27.25
N PHE A 8 -4.12 54.52 27.08
CA PHE A 8 -4.33 53.09 27.07
C PHE A 8 -3.92 52.53 25.70
N ALA A 9 -2.85 51.73 25.68
CA ALA A 9 -2.48 50.93 24.52
C ALA A 9 -3.26 49.62 24.56
N ALA A 10 -4.19 49.42 23.64
CA ALA A 10 -4.90 48.17 23.46
C ALA A 10 -3.98 47.19 22.69
N ILE A 11 -3.53 46.16 23.38
CA ILE A 11 -2.79 45.02 22.74
C ILE A 11 -3.83 44.06 22.15
N ILE A 12 -4.05 44.14 20.84
CA ILE A 12 -4.87 43.18 20.12
C ILE A 12 -3.97 41.96 19.82
N GLY A 13 -4.09 40.93 20.67
CA GLY A 13 -3.44 39.63 20.45
C GLY A 13 -4.17 38.89 19.34
N THR A 14 -3.58 38.78 18.17
CA THR A 14 -4.03 37.90 17.09
C THR A 14 -3.75 36.46 17.48
N LEU A 15 -4.78 35.72 17.91
CA LEU A 15 -4.73 34.26 18.00
C LEU A 15 -4.65 33.67 16.57
N ALA A 16 -3.47 33.26 16.16
CA ALA A 16 -3.31 32.45 14.95
C ALA A 16 -3.88 31.05 15.22
N MET A 17 -5.09 30.77 14.73
CA MET A 17 -5.63 29.40 14.68
C MET A 17 -4.78 28.59 13.69
N ILE A 18 -3.93 27.73 14.22
CA ILE A 18 -3.27 26.68 13.43
C ILE A 18 -4.36 25.66 13.08
N ALA A 19 -4.93 25.77 11.90
CA ALA A 19 -5.77 24.71 11.33
C ALA A 19 -4.89 23.51 11.07
N ALA A 20 -4.91 22.50 11.95
CA ALA A 20 -4.31 21.20 11.69
C ALA A 20 -5.06 20.60 10.48
N ALA A 21 -4.41 20.55 9.33
CA ALA A 21 -4.91 19.85 8.18
C ALA A 21 -5.07 18.37 8.57
N ILE A 22 -6.31 17.91 8.69
CA ILE A 22 -6.63 16.49 8.87
C ILE A 22 -6.31 15.84 7.51
N VAL A 23 -5.09 15.31 7.35
CA VAL A 23 -4.76 14.47 6.20
C VAL A 23 -5.56 13.18 6.39
N PRO A 24 -6.47 12.83 5.46
CA PRO A 24 -7.18 11.56 5.56
C PRO A 24 -6.14 10.44 5.59
N ALA A 25 -6.28 9.53 6.55
CA ALA A 25 -5.40 8.38 6.68
C ALA A 25 -5.65 7.41 5.52
N ALA A 26 -4.94 7.61 4.42
CA ALA A 26 -5.00 6.75 3.24
C ALA A 26 -4.58 5.32 3.59
N ALA A 27 -5.15 4.34 2.90
CA ALA A 27 -4.67 2.97 2.97
C ALA A 27 -3.21 2.91 2.51
N GLN A 28 -2.40 2.09 3.20
CA GLN A 28 -0.96 2.04 3.02
C GLN A 28 -0.55 0.66 2.52
N SER A 29 -0.04 0.59 1.28
CA SER A 29 0.64 -0.60 0.77
C SER A 29 2.00 -0.78 1.46
N GLY A 30 2.33 -2.04 1.81
CA GLY A 30 3.55 -2.34 2.55
C GLY A 30 3.44 -2.08 4.06
N TYR A 31 2.21 -2.01 4.58
CA TYR A 31 1.94 -1.86 5.99
C TYR A 31 0.87 -2.83 6.45
N ASP A 32 1.03 -3.33 7.66
CA ASP A 32 0.03 -4.07 8.43
C ASP A 32 -0.42 -3.25 9.64
N ARG A 33 -1.56 -3.64 10.22
CA ARG A 33 -2.08 -3.17 11.52
C ARG A 33 -2.33 -4.38 12.41
N PRO A 34 -1.30 -4.90 13.10
CA PRO A 34 -1.43 -6.13 13.87
C PRO A 34 -2.31 -5.94 15.11
N GLY A 35 -3.27 -6.83 15.30
CA GLY A 35 -4.21 -6.81 16.45
C GLY A 35 -5.53 -6.11 16.16
N GLY A 36 -6.43 -6.13 17.17
CA GLY A 36 -7.77 -5.56 17.07
C GLY A 36 -8.72 -6.31 16.14
N ASP A 37 -8.37 -7.52 15.69
CA ASP A 37 -9.17 -8.31 14.77
C ASP A 37 -10.42 -8.88 15.42
N TYR A 38 -11.59 -8.67 14.81
CA TYR A 38 -12.84 -9.29 15.23
C TYR A 38 -13.42 -10.22 14.16
N ALA A 39 -12.94 -10.12 12.92
CA ALA A 39 -13.34 -10.97 11.81
C ALA A 39 -12.23 -11.11 10.79
N SER A 40 -12.18 -12.26 10.14
CA SER A 40 -11.31 -12.50 8.99
C SER A 40 -12.07 -13.27 7.91
N ALA A 41 -11.70 -13.05 6.66
CA ALA A 41 -12.28 -13.77 5.54
C ALA A 41 -11.29 -13.88 4.38
N ALA A 42 -11.33 -15.01 3.69
CA ALA A 42 -10.59 -15.20 2.47
C ALA A 42 -11.06 -14.24 1.36
N VAL A 43 -10.12 -13.79 0.56
CA VAL A 43 -10.34 -12.99 -0.63
C VAL A 43 -9.79 -13.78 -1.82
N THR A 44 -10.66 -14.19 -2.72
CA THR A 44 -10.29 -15.04 -3.88
C THR A 44 -9.49 -14.27 -4.93
N THR A 45 -9.64 -12.95 -4.97
CA THR A 45 -8.85 -12.05 -5.79
C THR A 45 -7.74 -11.43 -4.95
N GLY A 46 -6.68 -10.98 -5.56
CA GLY A 46 -5.61 -10.27 -4.84
C GLY A 46 -5.89 -8.79 -4.63
N ASP A 47 -7.15 -8.41 -4.56
CA ASP A 47 -7.60 -7.03 -4.54
C ASP A 47 -7.89 -6.54 -3.11
N PRO A 48 -7.08 -5.65 -2.55
CA PRO A 48 -7.31 -5.08 -1.23
C PRO A 48 -8.57 -4.19 -1.15
N ASP A 49 -9.09 -3.68 -2.28
CA ASP A 49 -10.34 -2.90 -2.31
C ASP A 49 -11.53 -3.70 -1.76
N ILE A 50 -11.52 -5.02 -1.93
CA ILE A 50 -12.54 -5.89 -1.34
C ILE A 50 -12.53 -5.83 0.18
N CYS A 51 -11.33 -5.78 0.79
CA CYS A 51 -11.19 -5.67 2.24
C CYS A 51 -11.65 -4.28 2.73
N ALA A 52 -11.27 -3.24 2.04
CA ALA A 52 -11.74 -1.88 2.32
C ALA A 52 -13.27 -1.80 2.24
N ALA A 53 -13.87 -2.30 1.16
CA ALA A 53 -15.33 -2.31 0.99
C ALA A 53 -16.06 -3.09 2.10
N ARG A 54 -15.54 -4.24 2.51
CA ARG A 54 -16.08 -4.99 3.66
C ARG A 54 -16.07 -4.17 4.94
N CYS A 55 -14.98 -3.43 5.19
CA CYS A 55 -14.86 -2.53 6.34
C CYS A 55 -15.88 -1.39 6.28
N GLU A 56 -16.11 -0.81 5.11
CA GLU A 56 -17.10 0.26 4.92
C GLU A 56 -18.54 -0.22 5.24
N HIS A 57 -18.87 -1.44 4.87
CA HIS A 57 -20.20 -2.02 5.09
C HIS A 57 -20.43 -2.56 6.51
N ASP A 58 -19.39 -2.72 7.32
CA ASP A 58 -19.53 -3.18 8.71
C ASP A 58 -19.35 -2.02 9.70
N ARG A 59 -20.41 -1.68 10.44
CA ARG A 59 -20.39 -0.57 11.41
C ARG A 59 -19.40 -0.77 12.56
N ARG A 60 -19.01 -2.01 12.86
CA ARG A 60 -18.00 -2.33 13.88
C ARG A 60 -16.58 -2.08 13.38
N CYS A 61 -16.38 -2.10 12.06
CA CYS A 61 -15.05 -1.92 11.49
C CYS A 61 -14.56 -0.48 11.65
N ARG A 62 -13.32 -0.36 12.14
CA ARG A 62 -12.60 0.91 12.26
C ARG A 62 -11.35 0.95 11.39
N ALA A 63 -10.74 -0.24 11.21
CA ALA A 63 -9.56 -0.41 10.37
C ALA A 63 -9.57 -1.84 9.77
N TRP A 64 -8.70 -2.05 8.80
CA TRP A 64 -8.58 -3.34 8.13
C TRP A 64 -7.12 -3.58 7.72
N SER A 65 -6.78 -4.86 7.59
CA SER A 65 -5.55 -5.31 6.92
C SER A 65 -5.91 -6.37 5.88
N PHE A 66 -5.28 -6.27 4.75
CA PHE A 66 -5.31 -7.27 3.69
C PHE A 66 -3.93 -7.91 3.61
N SER A 67 -3.84 -9.22 3.74
CA SER A 67 -2.59 -9.96 3.57
C SER A 67 -2.61 -10.74 2.28
N TYR A 68 -1.54 -10.58 1.49
CA TYR A 68 -1.32 -11.40 0.31
C TYR A 68 -1.02 -12.85 0.73
N PRO A 69 -1.27 -13.83 -0.14
CA PRO A 69 -0.92 -15.21 0.16
C PRO A 69 0.55 -15.36 0.52
N THR A 70 0.83 -16.10 1.58
CA THR A 70 2.19 -16.44 2.03
C THR A 70 2.69 -17.76 1.44
N SER A 71 1.80 -18.51 0.77
CA SER A 71 2.12 -19.77 0.12
C SER A 71 1.48 -19.87 -1.26
N SER A 72 2.04 -20.72 -2.10
CA SER A 72 1.49 -21.04 -3.41
C SER A 72 0.10 -21.68 -3.25
N GLY A 73 -0.92 -21.05 -3.81
CA GLY A 73 -2.31 -21.54 -3.77
C GLY A 73 -3.10 -21.18 -2.51
N GLY A 74 -2.48 -20.50 -1.53
CA GLY A 74 -3.22 -19.95 -0.40
C GLY A 74 -4.09 -18.75 -0.82
N PRO A 75 -5.21 -18.47 -0.12
CA PRO A 75 -6.00 -17.28 -0.36
C PRO A 75 -5.30 -16.05 0.20
N ALA A 76 -5.58 -14.90 -0.38
CA ALA A 76 -5.40 -13.63 0.33
C ALA A 76 -6.42 -13.54 1.47
N MET A 77 -6.09 -12.82 2.53
CA MET A 77 -6.93 -12.70 3.71
C MET A 77 -7.27 -11.24 4.00
N CYS A 78 -8.51 -11.00 4.33
CA CYS A 78 -9.00 -9.72 4.86
C CYS A 78 -9.22 -9.85 6.36
N TRP A 79 -8.67 -8.91 7.12
CA TRP A 79 -8.77 -8.83 8.59
C TRP A 79 -9.49 -7.54 8.94
N LEU A 80 -10.65 -7.62 9.55
CA LEU A 80 -11.44 -6.47 10.01
C LEU A 80 -11.20 -6.21 11.49
N LYS A 81 -10.96 -4.95 11.84
CA LYS A 81 -10.53 -4.52 13.17
C LYS A 81 -11.55 -3.57 13.79
N HIS A 82 -11.82 -3.76 15.09
CA HIS A 82 -12.74 -2.91 15.84
C HIS A 82 -12.10 -1.60 16.34
N GLU A 83 -10.78 -1.47 16.20
CA GLU A 83 -10.02 -0.28 16.58
C GLU A 83 -8.96 0.06 15.52
N VAL A 84 -8.46 1.29 15.58
CA VAL A 84 -7.37 1.75 14.69
C VAL A 84 -6.04 1.49 15.37
N VAL A 85 -5.43 0.35 15.10
CA VAL A 85 -4.09 -0.02 15.57
C VAL A 85 -3.05 0.70 14.72
N PRO A 86 -1.91 1.15 15.29
CA PRO A 86 -0.81 1.75 14.53
C PRO A 86 -0.33 0.87 13.39
N ALA A 87 -0.06 1.47 12.25
CA ALA A 87 0.48 0.76 11.09
C ALA A 87 1.98 0.46 11.29
N VAL A 88 2.38 -0.76 10.97
CA VAL A 88 3.78 -1.21 10.97
C VAL A 88 4.19 -1.66 9.58
N LYS A 89 5.44 -1.49 9.20
CA LYS A 89 5.95 -1.93 7.90
C LYS A 89 5.87 -3.45 7.77
N ALA A 90 5.22 -3.91 6.71
CA ALA A 90 5.04 -5.34 6.42
C ALA A 90 4.82 -5.53 4.91
N SER A 91 5.77 -6.16 4.23
CA SER A 91 5.71 -6.36 2.77
C SER A 91 4.60 -7.31 2.31
N CYS A 92 3.98 -8.05 3.25
CA CYS A 92 2.84 -8.93 2.98
C CYS A 92 1.55 -8.19 2.67
N CYS A 93 1.47 -6.91 3.04
CA CYS A 93 0.17 -6.42 3.45
C CYS A 93 -0.17 -5.05 2.88
N VAL A 94 -1.46 -4.78 2.81
CA VAL A 94 -2.04 -3.46 2.62
C VAL A 94 -2.99 -3.22 3.78
N SER A 95 -2.96 -2.06 4.40
CA SER A 95 -3.85 -1.76 5.49
C SER A 95 -4.44 -0.36 5.38
N GLY A 96 -5.58 -0.15 6.00
CA GLY A 96 -6.26 1.13 5.99
C GLY A 96 -7.19 1.32 7.17
N VAL A 97 -7.74 2.51 7.26
CA VAL A 97 -8.82 2.85 8.19
C VAL A 97 -10.12 3.02 7.41
N ARG A 98 -11.24 2.82 8.08
CA ARG A 98 -12.55 3.03 7.49
C ARG A 98 -12.67 4.46 6.94
N GLY A 99 -13.26 4.61 5.75
CA GLY A 99 -13.43 5.90 5.08
C GLY A 99 -12.22 6.36 4.27
N ALA A 100 -11.10 5.66 4.35
CA ALA A 100 -9.88 6.04 3.62
C ALA A 100 -9.79 5.43 2.21
N GLY A 101 -10.61 4.43 1.91
CA GLY A 101 -10.48 3.65 0.67
C GLY A 101 -9.15 2.92 0.56
N VAL A 102 -8.87 2.30 -0.58
CA VAL A 102 -7.53 1.86 -0.93
C VAL A 102 -6.91 2.92 -1.83
N ILE A 103 -5.95 3.65 -1.31
CA ILE A 103 -5.05 4.42 -2.15
C ILE A 103 -3.81 3.57 -2.35
N GLU A 104 -3.86 2.68 -3.32
CA GLU A 104 -2.63 2.15 -3.87
C GLU A 104 -1.91 3.35 -4.50
N PRO A 105 -0.68 3.67 -4.06
CA PRO A 105 0.04 4.74 -4.69
C PRO A 105 0.19 4.35 -6.16
N ARG A 106 -0.47 5.08 -7.05
CA ARG A 106 -0.19 5.02 -8.48
C ARG A 106 1.17 5.65 -8.69
N LEU A 107 2.21 4.95 -8.28
CA LEU A 107 3.59 5.33 -8.53
C LEU A 107 3.89 5.00 -9.99
N GLY A 108 3.31 5.80 -10.88
CA GLY A 108 3.53 5.83 -12.32
C GLY A 108 3.24 4.52 -13.04
N GLU A 109 4.04 3.51 -12.85
CA GLU A 109 4.05 2.30 -13.67
C GLU A 109 3.84 1.01 -12.85
N LEU A 110 3.47 1.09 -11.57
CA LEU A 110 3.28 -0.07 -10.71
C LEU A 110 1.88 -0.66 -10.86
N GLU A 111 1.84 -1.94 -11.14
CA GLU A 111 0.63 -2.75 -11.33
C GLU A 111 0.55 -3.77 -10.20
N TYR A 112 -0.18 -3.43 -9.14
CA TYR A 112 -0.34 -4.31 -7.98
C TYR A 112 -1.27 -5.49 -8.28
N SER A 113 -0.96 -6.64 -7.69
CA SER A 113 -1.69 -7.90 -7.90
C SER A 113 -1.79 -8.31 -9.38
N ILE A 114 -0.82 -7.89 -10.17
CA ILE A 114 -0.71 -8.21 -11.59
C ILE A 114 0.58 -8.99 -11.84
N ASP A 115 0.47 -10.05 -12.62
CA ASP A 115 1.58 -10.72 -13.27
C ASP A 115 1.46 -10.55 -14.79
N ARG A 116 2.60 -10.40 -15.46
CA ARG A 116 2.72 -10.39 -16.91
C ARG A 116 3.45 -11.66 -17.36
N VAL A 117 2.73 -12.76 -17.37
CA VAL A 117 3.29 -14.10 -17.57
C VAL A 117 4.00 -14.23 -18.92
N GLY A 118 5.26 -14.67 -18.90
CA GLY A 118 6.10 -14.92 -20.07
C GLY A 118 6.96 -13.72 -20.49
N GLY A 119 7.80 -13.93 -21.50
CA GLY A 119 8.80 -12.95 -21.95
C GLY A 119 9.97 -12.76 -20.98
N ASP A 120 10.18 -13.71 -20.06
CA ASP A 120 11.26 -13.63 -19.09
C ASP A 120 12.61 -13.99 -19.73
N TYR A 121 13.54 -13.07 -19.77
CA TYR A 121 14.91 -13.33 -20.23
C TYR A 121 15.91 -13.40 -19.05
N LYS A 122 15.54 -12.86 -17.89
CA LYS A 122 16.38 -12.84 -16.69
C LYS A 122 15.51 -12.89 -15.44
N ASN A 123 15.97 -13.63 -14.44
CA ASN A 123 15.37 -13.60 -13.12
C ASN A 123 16.45 -13.68 -12.03
N PHE A 124 16.16 -13.14 -10.85
CA PHE A 124 17.06 -13.15 -9.70
C PHE A 124 16.30 -12.98 -8.39
N GLU A 125 16.92 -13.44 -7.32
CA GLU A 125 16.40 -13.23 -5.98
C GLU A 125 16.66 -11.80 -5.50
N THR A 126 15.75 -11.26 -4.71
CA THR A 126 15.85 -9.92 -4.17
C THR A 126 15.33 -9.88 -2.73
N THR A 127 15.61 -8.80 -2.04
CA THR A 127 15.05 -8.55 -0.71
C THR A 127 13.55 -8.27 -0.79
N PRO A 128 12.76 -8.69 0.22
CA PRO A 128 11.36 -8.33 0.32
C PRO A 128 11.15 -6.82 0.31
N ASP A 129 10.21 -6.37 -0.52
CA ASP A 129 9.92 -4.96 -0.74
C ASP A 129 8.44 -4.80 -1.08
N ALA A 130 7.82 -3.77 -0.53
CA ALA A 130 6.39 -3.50 -0.70
C ALA A 130 5.98 -3.12 -2.14
N HIS A 131 6.91 -2.61 -2.93
CA HIS A 131 6.64 -2.00 -4.23
C HIS A 131 7.43 -2.65 -5.38
N GLY A 132 8.25 -3.66 -5.11
CA GLY A 132 9.11 -4.28 -6.12
C GLY A 132 10.18 -3.35 -6.69
N LYS A 133 10.66 -2.40 -5.88
CA LYS A 133 11.60 -1.35 -6.31
C LYS A 133 12.85 -1.91 -6.96
N ALA A 134 13.43 -2.97 -6.41
CA ALA A 134 14.62 -3.61 -6.95
C ALA A 134 14.39 -4.13 -8.38
N CYS A 135 13.20 -4.68 -8.68
CA CYS A 135 12.82 -5.11 -10.03
C CYS A 135 12.66 -3.92 -10.98
N ALA A 136 11.97 -2.88 -10.54
CA ALA A 136 11.77 -1.67 -11.33
C ALA A 136 13.09 -1.00 -11.69
N ASP A 137 14.01 -0.89 -10.71
CA ASP A 137 15.34 -0.30 -10.91
C ASP A 137 16.19 -1.16 -11.86
N ALA A 138 16.20 -2.48 -11.66
CA ALA A 138 16.93 -3.39 -12.54
C ALA A 138 16.42 -3.32 -13.99
N CYS A 139 15.10 -3.21 -14.18
CA CYS A 139 14.53 -3.09 -15.51
C CYS A 139 14.84 -1.74 -16.17
N ARG A 140 14.80 -0.64 -15.43
CA ARG A 140 15.17 0.69 -15.96
C ARG A 140 16.61 0.78 -16.39
N ASN A 141 17.50 0.06 -15.71
CA ASN A 141 18.95 0.07 -16.00
C ASN A 141 19.36 -0.97 -17.06
N ASP A 142 18.45 -1.76 -17.58
CA ASP A 142 18.71 -2.77 -18.60
C ASP A 142 18.00 -2.39 -19.92
N PRO A 143 18.75 -2.06 -20.98
CA PRO A 143 18.17 -1.61 -22.26
C PRO A 143 17.31 -2.66 -22.96
N HIS A 144 17.46 -3.94 -22.62
CA HIS A 144 16.62 -5.04 -23.14
C HIS A 144 15.29 -5.15 -22.40
N CYS A 145 15.19 -4.62 -21.19
CA CYS A 145 14.00 -4.76 -20.38
C CYS A 145 12.86 -3.86 -20.88
N ARG A 146 11.67 -4.46 -21.06
CA ARG A 146 10.44 -3.77 -21.44
C ARG A 146 9.39 -3.81 -20.36
N ALA A 147 9.41 -4.87 -19.53
CA ALA A 147 8.51 -5.05 -18.42
C ALA A 147 9.18 -5.90 -17.34
N TRP A 148 8.62 -5.88 -16.15
CA TRP A 148 9.11 -6.68 -15.04
C TRP A 148 7.95 -7.18 -14.19
N THR A 149 8.21 -8.28 -13.47
CA THR A 149 7.33 -8.77 -12.41
C THR A 149 8.15 -9.06 -11.16
N TYR A 150 7.75 -8.49 -10.06
CA TYR A 150 8.22 -8.83 -8.73
C TYR A 150 7.27 -9.84 -8.10
N ARG A 151 7.80 -10.99 -7.65
CA ARG A 151 7.06 -11.99 -6.90
C ARG A 151 7.41 -11.86 -5.41
N ARG A 152 6.37 -11.70 -4.60
CA ARG A 152 6.51 -11.62 -3.15
C ARG A 152 7.06 -12.93 -2.56
N PRO A 153 7.77 -12.88 -1.42
CA PRO A 153 8.24 -14.08 -0.74
C PRO A 153 7.04 -14.93 -0.29
N GLY A 154 7.30 -16.23 -0.12
CA GLY A 154 6.27 -17.20 0.27
C GLY A 154 5.40 -17.73 -0.86
N TYR A 155 5.45 -17.13 -2.04
CA TYR A 155 4.68 -17.59 -3.20
C TYR A 155 5.56 -18.46 -4.12
N GLY A 156 5.55 -19.76 -3.88
CA GLY A 156 6.34 -20.76 -4.60
C GLY A 156 7.79 -20.93 -4.13
N THR A 157 8.39 -19.91 -3.53
CA THR A 157 9.71 -19.96 -2.87
C THR A 157 9.68 -19.08 -1.63
N GLY A 158 10.55 -19.35 -0.65
CA GLY A 158 10.65 -18.50 0.56
C GLY A 158 11.23 -17.11 0.29
N THR A 159 11.78 -16.86 -0.90
CA THR A 159 12.46 -15.62 -1.26
C THR A 159 11.64 -14.79 -2.25
N ALA A 160 11.79 -13.48 -2.18
CA ALA A 160 11.28 -12.58 -3.20
C ALA A 160 12.10 -12.75 -4.51
N ARG A 161 11.45 -12.63 -5.66
CA ARG A 161 12.11 -12.82 -6.96
C ARG A 161 11.66 -11.82 -8.00
N CYS A 162 12.62 -11.29 -8.73
CA CYS A 162 12.43 -10.47 -9.92
C CYS A 162 12.42 -11.30 -11.19
N TYR A 163 11.57 -10.91 -12.13
CA TYR A 163 11.53 -11.41 -13.50
C TYR A 163 11.59 -10.21 -14.44
N LEU A 164 12.65 -10.09 -15.23
CA LEU A 164 12.81 -9.07 -16.26
C LEU A 164 12.36 -9.64 -17.60
N LYS A 165 11.62 -8.85 -18.36
CA LYS A 165 10.93 -9.28 -19.58
C LYS A 165 11.33 -8.40 -20.76
N ASP A 166 11.65 -9.02 -21.89
CA ASP A 166 11.94 -8.34 -23.16
C ASP A 166 10.67 -7.92 -23.92
N THR A 167 9.53 -8.46 -23.52
CA THR A 167 8.25 -8.26 -24.18
C THR A 167 7.18 -7.91 -23.15
N VAL A 168 6.35 -6.89 -23.44
CA VAL A 168 5.20 -6.53 -22.62
C VAL A 168 4.05 -7.50 -22.88
N LYS A 169 3.81 -8.40 -21.93
CA LYS A 169 2.70 -9.37 -22.00
C LYS A 169 1.43 -8.79 -21.40
N PRO A 170 0.23 -9.31 -21.76
CA PRO A 170 -1.02 -8.90 -21.14
C PRO A 170 -1.03 -9.07 -19.61
N GLN A 171 -1.73 -8.18 -18.93
CA GLN A 171 -1.95 -8.24 -17.49
C GLN A 171 -2.78 -9.48 -17.12
N ARG A 172 -2.38 -10.15 -16.03
CA ARG A 172 -3.15 -11.21 -15.39
C ARG A 172 -3.24 -10.95 -13.91
N SER A 173 -4.44 -10.93 -13.37
CA SER A 173 -4.65 -10.79 -11.91
C SER A 173 -3.98 -11.94 -11.18
N LYS A 174 -3.04 -11.62 -10.27
CA LYS A 174 -2.28 -12.60 -9.51
C LYS A 174 -1.75 -12.00 -8.21
N PRO A 175 -2.25 -12.45 -7.04
CA PRO A 175 -2.00 -11.80 -5.75
C PRO A 175 -0.53 -11.77 -5.33
N CYS A 176 0.29 -12.70 -5.85
CA CYS A 176 1.71 -12.77 -5.52
C CYS A 176 2.52 -11.55 -5.92
N CYS A 177 1.99 -10.77 -6.88
CA CYS A 177 2.91 -10.12 -7.78
C CYS A 177 2.64 -8.62 -7.89
N ILE A 178 3.68 -7.90 -8.24
CA ILE A 178 3.65 -6.52 -8.70
C ILE A 178 4.36 -6.51 -10.04
N SER A 179 3.77 -5.91 -11.04
CA SER A 179 4.40 -5.73 -12.34
C SER A 179 4.58 -4.26 -12.69
N GLY A 180 5.35 -4.02 -13.74
CA GLY A 180 5.48 -2.71 -14.34
C GLY A 180 6.04 -2.79 -15.75
N VAL A 181 5.84 -1.70 -16.49
CA VAL A 181 6.32 -1.53 -17.86
C VAL A 181 7.30 -0.36 -17.89
N VAL A 182 8.43 -0.52 -18.56
CA VAL A 182 9.41 0.54 -18.81
C VAL A 182 9.18 1.04 -20.24
N ARG A 183 9.05 2.37 -20.38
CA ARG A 183 8.84 3.07 -21.66
C ARG A 183 10.16 3.54 -22.25
#